data_0cd96d12603c8de46941db224ec6628e
#
_entry.id   0cd96d12603c8de46941db224ec6628e
#
_cell.length_a   1.000
_cell.length_b   1.000
_cell.length_c   1.000
_cell.angle_alpha   90.00
_cell.angle_beta   90.00
_cell.angle_gamma   90.00
#
_symmetry.space_group_name_H-M   'P 1'
#
loop_
_entity.id
_entity.type
_entity.pdbx_description
1 polymer ?
#
loop_
_entity_poly.entity_id
_entity_poly.type
_entity_poly.pdbx_seq_one_letter_code
_entity_poly.pdbx_strand_id
1 'polypeptide(L)' 'MELSEGSTVICYNNSDMKDILTAGKEYQVEKILDADLITLVGVSEPVFIWRFINPDTLPSNHS' A
#
# COMPACT_ATOMS: atom_id res chain seq x y z
N MET A 1 1.76 9.20 10.27
CA MET A 1 1.10 9.00 8.99
C MET A 1 -0.05 8.03 9.15
N GLU A 2 -1.14 8.29 8.52
CA GLU A 2 -2.30 7.44 8.64
C GLU A 2 -2.83 7.03 7.28
N LEU A 3 -3.20 5.77 7.20
CA LEU A 3 -3.93 5.26 6.06
C LEU A 3 -5.39 5.14 6.42
N SER A 4 -6.23 5.34 5.45
CA SER A 4 -7.66 5.15 5.59
C SER A 4 -8.14 4.17 4.56
N GLU A 5 -9.26 3.54 4.83
CA GLU A 5 -9.90 2.71 3.82
C GLU A 5 -10.20 3.60 2.62
N GLY A 6 -9.87 3.11 1.44
CA GLY A 6 -10.04 3.87 0.22
C GLY A 6 -8.81 4.67 -0.20
N SER A 7 -7.79 4.74 0.65
CA SER A 7 -6.55 5.44 0.29
C SER A 7 -5.81 4.71 -0.82
N THR A 8 -5.10 5.47 -1.63
CA THR A 8 -4.25 4.90 -2.67
C THR A 8 -2.84 4.79 -2.13
N VAL A 9 -2.21 3.66 -2.36
CA VAL A 9 -0.82 3.41 -1.97
C VAL A 9 -0.07 2.84 -3.16
N ILE A 10 1.23 3.03 -3.17
CA ILE A 10 2.09 2.52 -4.24
C ILE A 10 3.01 1.47 -3.65
N CYS A 11 3.02 0.30 -4.25
CA CYS A 11 3.90 -0.78 -3.81
C CYS A 11 5.33 -0.45 -4.20
N TYR A 12 6.24 -0.51 -3.23
CA TYR A 12 7.65 -0.34 -3.56
C TYR A 12 8.50 -1.52 -3.14
N ASN A 13 7.98 -2.39 -2.30
CA ASN A 13 8.72 -3.57 -1.87
C ASN A 13 7.82 -4.79 -2.00
N ASN A 14 8.03 -5.56 -3.05
CA ASN A 14 7.24 -6.77 -3.26
C ASN A 14 8.06 -8.05 -3.07
N SER A 15 9.15 -7.98 -2.31
CA SER A 15 9.94 -9.16 -1.98
C SER A 15 9.03 -10.23 -1.41
N ASP A 16 9.17 -11.46 -1.83
CA ASP A 16 8.36 -12.58 -1.37
C ASP A 16 6.90 -12.52 -1.81
N MET A 17 6.48 -11.47 -2.50
CA MET A 17 5.10 -11.35 -2.95
C MET A 17 5.01 -10.93 -4.41
N LYS A 18 5.99 -11.30 -5.20
CA LYS A 18 6.04 -10.87 -6.60
C LYS A 18 4.89 -11.40 -7.43
N ASP A 19 4.29 -12.51 -7.01
CA ASP A 19 3.14 -13.07 -7.71
C ASP A 19 1.85 -12.37 -7.36
N ILE A 20 1.85 -11.59 -6.28
CA ILE A 20 0.66 -10.95 -5.77
C ILE A 20 0.75 -9.45 -5.96
N LEU A 21 1.92 -8.88 -5.72
CA LEU A 21 2.13 -7.44 -5.78
C LEU A 21 3.11 -7.09 -6.88
N THR A 22 2.84 -5.98 -7.55
CA THR A 22 3.74 -5.44 -8.57
C THR A 22 4.36 -4.15 -8.03
N ALA A 23 5.67 -4.12 -7.95
CA ALA A 23 6.36 -2.93 -7.49
C ALA A 23 6.10 -1.77 -8.46
N GLY A 24 5.81 -0.60 -7.91
CA GLY A 24 5.51 0.57 -8.71
C GLY A 24 4.05 0.71 -9.09
N LYS A 25 3.23 -0.27 -8.76
CA LYS A 25 1.82 -0.22 -9.10
C LYS A 25 1.04 0.41 -7.97
N GLU A 26 -0.02 1.14 -8.32
CA GLU A 26 -0.92 1.72 -7.34
C GLU A 26 -1.97 0.70 -6.91
N TYR A 27 -2.28 0.72 -5.62
CA TYR A 27 -3.33 -0.12 -5.06
C TYR A 27 -4.20 0.73 -4.16
N GLN A 28 -5.43 0.28 -3.96
CA GLN A 28 -6.36 0.97 -3.08
C GLN A 28 -6.56 0.12 -1.84
N VAL A 29 -6.51 0.77 -0.68
CA VAL A 29 -6.72 0.10 0.60
C VAL A 29 -8.18 -0.28 0.71
N GLU A 30 -8.45 -1.55 0.95
CA GLU A 30 -9.80 -2.03 1.14
C GLU A 30 -10.20 -1.97 2.60
N LYS A 31 -9.37 -2.54 3.46
CA LYS A 31 -9.63 -2.55 4.90
C LYS A 31 -8.33 -2.45 5.66
N ILE A 32 -8.39 -1.92 6.86
CA ILE A 32 -7.28 -1.88 7.77
C ILE A 32 -7.55 -2.92 8.86
N LEU A 33 -6.71 -3.95 8.91
CA LEU A 33 -6.90 -5.05 9.84
C LEU A 33 -6.18 -4.83 11.16
N ASP A 34 -5.03 -4.16 11.08
CA ASP A 34 -4.21 -3.94 12.27
C ASP A 34 -3.37 -2.69 11.99
N ALA A 35 -2.57 -2.29 12.96
CA ALA A 35 -1.73 -1.11 12.80
C ALA A 35 -0.83 -1.21 11.57
N ASP A 36 -0.36 -2.41 11.25
CA ASP A 36 0.57 -2.60 10.14
C ASP A 36 0.02 -3.48 9.03
N LEU A 37 -1.22 -3.91 9.13
CA LEU A 37 -1.75 -4.92 8.23
C LEU A 37 -3.01 -4.41 7.57
N ILE A 38 -3.03 -4.46 6.25
CA ILE A 38 -4.16 -3.97 5.46
C ILE A 38 -4.50 -4.97 4.38
N THR A 39 -5.71 -4.84 3.84
CA THR A 39 -6.08 -5.56 2.62
C THR A 39 -6.24 -4.54 1.50
N LEU A 40 -6.06 -5.02 0.28
CA LEU A 40 -6.14 -4.17 -0.90
C LEU A 40 -7.24 -4.67 -1.81
N VAL A 41 -7.86 -3.74 -2.51
CA VAL A 41 -8.87 -4.08 -3.51
C VAL A 41 -8.20 -4.91 -4.61
N GLY A 42 -8.76 -6.07 -4.90
CA GLY A 42 -8.23 -6.93 -5.93
C GLY A 42 -7.11 -7.85 -5.48
N VAL A 43 -6.70 -7.74 -4.22
CA VAL A 43 -5.67 -8.61 -3.65
C VAL A 43 -6.33 -9.44 -2.57
N SER A 44 -6.20 -10.76 -2.67
CA SER A 44 -6.94 -11.66 -1.79
C SER A 44 -6.26 -11.88 -0.44
N GLU A 45 -5.05 -11.39 -0.27
CA GLU A 45 -4.29 -11.61 0.97
C GLU A 45 -3.98 -10.30 1.66
N PRO A 46 -3.92 -10.29 2.98
CA PRO A 46 -3.49 -9.08 3.69
C PRO A 46 -2.01 -8.82 3.45
N VAL A 47 -1.64 -7.57 3.50
CA VAL A 47 -0.25 -7.16 3.25
C VAL A 47 0.18 -6.17 4.31
N PHE A 48 1.49 -6.08 4.52
CA PHE A 48 2.04 -5.12 5.47
C PHE A 48 2.13 -3.74 4.84
N ILE A 49 1.80 -2.71 5.60
CA ILE A 49 1.80 -1.36 5.06
C ILE A 49 3.21 -0.86 4.74
N TRP A 50 4.25 -1.42 5.37
CA TRP A 50 5.60 -0.96 5.10
C TRP A 50 6.09 -1.32 3.69
N ARG A 51 5.34 -2.16 2.99
CA ARG A 51 5.66 -2.48 1.59
C ARG A 51 5.22 -1.39 0.64
N PHE A 52 4.53 -0.39 1.14
CA PHE A 52 3.89 0.63 0.31
C PHE A 52 4.27 2.02 0.76
N ILE A 53 4.15 2.97 -0.16
CA ILE A 53 4.24 4.37 0.15
C ILE A 53 2.90 5.01 -0.14
N ASN A 54 2.53 5.96 0.72
CA ASN A 54 1.32 6.74 0.50
C ASN A 54 1.72 8.00 -0.26
N PRO A 55 1.29 8.15 -1.52
CA PRO A 55 1.71 9.31 -2.30
C PRO A 55 1.28 10.63 -1.70
N ASP A 56 0.23 10.63 -0.87
CA ASP A 56 -0.22 11.87 -0.24
C ASP A 56 0.72 12.32 0.87
N THR A 57 1.59 11.45 1.34
CA THR A 57 2.51 11.78 2.42
C THR A 57 3.95 11.86 1.95
N LEU A 58 4.20 11.65 0.66
CA LEU A 58 5.55 11.81 0.14
C LEU A 58 5.97 13.27 0.26
N PRO A 59 7.20 13.52 0.61
CA PRO A 59 7.68 14.91 0.60
C PRO A 59 7.58 15.43 -0.82
N SER A 60 6.83 16.49 -0.98
CA SER A 60 6.66 17.09 -2.27
C SER A 60 7.90 17.89 -2.57
N ASN A 61 8.42 17.66 -3.66
CA ASN A 61 9.48 18.50 -4.06
C ASN A 61 9.01 19.57 -4.94
N HIS A 62 8.34 19.64 -4.89
CA HIS A 62 7.99 20.42 -5.66
C HIS A 62 7.98 21.31 -5.48
N SER A 63 8.20 21.16 -5.45
CA SER A 63 8.23 21.89 -5.41
C SER A 63 7.90 22.33 -5.61
#